data_a0fc1c7e0cff3ddbde6d77768efd9336
#
_entry.id   a0fc1c7e0cff3ddbde6d77768efd9336
#
_cell.length_a   1.000
_cell.length_b   1.000
_cell.length_c   1.000
_cell.angle_alpha   90.00
_cell.angle_beta   90.00
_cell.angle_gamma   90.00
#
_symmetry.space_group_name_H-M   'P 1'
#
loop_
_entity.id
_entity.type
_entity.pdbx_description
1 polymer ?
#
loop_
_entity_poly.entity_id
_entity_poly.type
_entity_poly.pdbx_seq_one_letter_code
_entity_poly.pdbx_strand_id
1 'polypeptide(L)'
;MRRAALATLTGLSLAAATLAAVPAAAAAGPADAKLARLVTLKNVRHHQLNLQKIADANGGNRAAGLPGNTVTIKYLADQLKRAGYSPVVQKFTFDFWQQTAEPVFAETAPEQKTFAPDTDYATLQYSGSGDVTAPAAPVDSGATGLGSGCEADDFAGFPAGAIALIQRGGCFFSVKADNAVAAGASAVVIYQLPDQPGPVGGTLTKPYGIPVVGPTNAVGKALVDQANNGGVTLRVKTQTLNEKRETANVIADTKRGRPGNIVVVGAHNDSVTDGPGINDDGSGTATLLEMAKQINKLGSKVRNKVRFAFWGAEEEGLLGSQYYVDTLPQAERDKIALMLDFDMLASPNYVNFVYDGDDSAGENNVEPPAGSGAIEKAFTDYFAGRGLATDPTPFNGRSDYNAFITAGIPAGGVFTGAEGIKTPAQAAVYGGTAGVAYDPCYHAACDRYDNVNLKGFDQMIDATAAVTQLFAHSTLTVNGNELARRAPAQAAKRTVPDEIGTYATR
;
A
#
# COMPACT_ATOMS: atom_id res chain seq x y z
N MET A 1 -16.93 -91.01 -14.02
CA MET A 1 -17.53 -90.59 -15.30
C MET A 1 -17.55 -89.08 -15.33
N ARG A 2 -16.71 -88.48 -16.12
CA ARG A 2 -16.48 -87.03 -16.16
C ARG A 2 -17.38 -86.39 -17.20
N ARG A 3 -18.15 -85.36 -16.86
CA ARG A 3 -18.84 -84.53 -17.82
C ARG A 3 -18.13 -83.17 -17.89
N ALA A 4 -17.65 -82.83 -19.08
CA ALA A 4 -17.08 -81.56 -19.43
C ALA A 4 -18.19 -80.54 -19.76
N ALA A 5 -18.09 -79.33 -19.23
CA ALA A 5 -18.97 -78.23 -19.59
C ALA A 5 -18.21 -77.26 -20.50
N LEU A 6 -18.85 -77.00 -21.67
CA LEU A 6 -18.38 -76.08 -22.67
C LEU A 6 -18.73 -74.64 -22.24
N ALA A 7 -17.75 -73.78 -22.16
CA ALA A 7 -17.99 -72.35 -21.91
C ALA A 7 -17.85 -71.56 -23.26
N THR A 8 -18.94 -70.91 -23.66
CA THR A 8 -19.01 -70.00 -24.80
C THR A 8 -18.44 -68.62 -24.40
N LEU A 9 -17.36 -68.21 -25.06
CA LEU A 9 -16.83 -66.83 -24.99
C LEU A 9 -17.61 -65.94 -25.95
N THR A 10 -18.36 -64.95 -25.40
CA THR A 10 -18.86 -63.79 -26.15
C THR A 10 -17.82 -62.67 -26.12
N GLY A 11 -17.30 -62.36 -27.30
CA GLY A 11 -16.34 -61.26 -27.47
C GLY A 11 -17.01 -59.89 -27.37
N LEU A 12 -16.59 -59.06 -26.42
CA LEU A 12 -16.92 -57.63 -26.34
C LEU A 12 -15.85 -56.85 -27.08
N SER A 13 -16.21 -56.27 -28.22
CA SER A 13 -15.35 -55.33 -28.98
C SER A 13 -15.36 -53.98 -28.27
N LEU A 14 -14.23 -53.62 -27.63
CA LEU A 14 -13.99 -52.27 -27.12
C LEU A 14 -13.60 -51.36 -28.29
N ALA A 15 -14.47 -50.43 -28.68
CA ALA A 15 -14.12 -49.34 -29.59
C ALA A 15 -13.33 -48.30 -28.78
N ALA A 16 -12.00 -48.24 -29.02
CA ALA A 16 -11.16 -47.19 -28.49
C ALA A 16 -11.42 -45.88 -29.25
N ALA A 17 -12.15 -44.94 -28.62
CA ALA A 17 -12.24 -43.56 -29.11
C ALA A 17 -10.91 -42.84 -28.82
N THR A 18 -10.11 -42.66 -29.85
CA THR A 18 -8.95 -41.76 -29.76
C THR A 18 -9.40 -40.33 -29.70
N LEU A 19 -9.44 -39.73 -28.48
CA LEU A 19 -9.48 -38.29 -28.34
C LEU A 19 -8.21 -37.70 -28.93
N ALA A 20 -8.31 -37.09 -30.10
CA ALA A 20 -7.25 -36.25 -30.65
C ALA A 20 -7.09 -35.05 -29.70
N ALA A 21 -6.03 -35.02 -28.91
CA ALA A 21 -5.63 -33.84 -28.15
C ALA A 21 -5.30 -32.74 -29.19
N VAL A 22 -6.16 -31.73 -29.26
CA VAL A 22 -5.84 -30.47 -29.94
C VAL A 22 -4.61 -29.91 -29.24
N PRO A 23 -3.48 -29.67 -29.90
CA PRO A 23 -2.37 -29.04 -29.24
C PRO A 23 -2.82 -27.67 -28.82
N ALA A 24 -2.86 -27.41 -27.48
CA ALA A 24 -2.98 -26.07 -26.96
C ALA A 24 -1.82 -25.28 -27.57
N ALA A 25 -2.13 -24.32 -28.44
CA ALA A 25 -1.13 -23.38 -28.92
C ALA A 25 -0.48 -22.80 -27.67
N ALA A 26 0.78 -23.14 -27.45
CA ALA A 26 1.57 -22.57 -26.37
C ALA A 26 1.50 -21.05 -26.54
N ALA A 27 0.77 -20.39 -25.67
CA ALA A 27 0.82 -18.94 -25.60
C ALA A 27 2.30 -18.60 -25.42
N ALA A 28 2.84 -17.73 -26.29
CA ALA A 28 4.23 -17.29 -26.16
C ALA A 28 4.39 -16.84 -24.70
N GLY A 29 5.29 -17.50 -23.98
CA GLY A 29 5.50 -17.25 -22.55
C GLY A 29 5.77 -15.76 -22.32
N PRO A 30 5.50 -15.23 -21.12
CA PRO A 30 5.68 -13.82 -20.81
C PRO A 30 7.10 -13.31 -21.12
N ALA A 31 8.09 -14.19 -21.20
CA ALA A 31 9.49 -13.87 -21.48
C ALA A 31 9.75 -13.15 -22.83
N ASP A 32 8.86 -13.28 -23.82
CA ASP A 32 9.00 -12.66 -25.15
C ASP A 32 8.04 -11.49 -25.41
N ALA A 33 7.59 -10.84 -24.34
CA ALA A 33 6.61 -9.77 -24.43
C ALA A 33 7.16 -8.57 -25.24
N LYS A 34 6.43 -8.19 -26.30
CA LYS A 34 6.77 -7.02 -27.11
C LYS A 34 6.76 -5.73 -26.30
N LEU A 35 5.85 -5.61 -25.33
CA LEU A 35 5.73 -4.39 -24.50
C LEU A 35 6.98 -4.20 -23.66
N ALA A 36 7.53 -5.24 -23.05
CA ALA A 36 8.79 -5.18 -22.30
C ALA A 36 9.95 -4.62 -23.15
N ARG A 37 10.04 -5.03 -24.41
CA ARG A 37 11.06 -4.47 -25.32
C ARG A 37 10.83 -3.01 -25.74
N LEU A 38 9.62 -2.49 -25.59
CA LEU A 38 9.25 -1.11 -25.95
C LEU A 38 9.36 -0.16 -24.77
N VAL A 39 9.13 -0.65 -23.54
CA VAL A 39 9.25 0.11 -22.30
C VAL A 39 10.68 -0.01 -21.82
N THR A 40 11.50 0.98 -22.12
CA THR A 40 12.94 0.92 -21.81
C THR A 40 13.27 1.70 -20.55
N LEU A 41 14.23 1.20 -19.77
CA LEU A 41 14.75 1.90 -18.59
C LEU A 41 15.09 3.36 -18.90
N LYS A 42 15.74 3.63 -20.05
CA LYS A 42 16.06 5.02 -20.48
C LYS A 42 14.83 5.92 -20.54
N ASN A 43 13.73 5.45 -21.12
CA ASN A 43 12.52 6.24 -21.26
C ASN A 43 11.79 6.43 -19.92
N VAL A 44 11.75 5.38 -19.10
CA VAL A 44 11.20 5.44 -17.74
C VAL A 44 11.99 6.42 -16.88
N ARG A 45 13.32 6.33 -16.89
CA ARG A 45 14.20 7.28 -16.19
C ARG A 45 14.02 8.73 -16.63
N HIS A 46 13.67 8.97 -17.91
CA HIS A 46 13.32 10.31 -18.37
C HIS A 46 12.07 10.85 -17.66
N HIS A 47 11.05 10.01 -17.41
CA HIS A 47 9.87 10.42 -16.65
C HIS A 47 10.20 10.65 -15.18
N GLN A 48 10.99 9.78 -14.54
CA GLN A 48 11.47 10.00 -13.16
C GLN A 48 12.23 11.33 -13.01
N LEU A 49 13.10 11.66 -13.98
CA LEU A 49 13.81 12.95 -13.96
C LEU A 49 12.85 14.15 -14.04
N ASN A 50 11.72 14.02 -14.76
CA ASN A 50 10.71 15.08 -14.77
C ASN A 50 9.96 15.17 -13.44
N LEU A 51 9.64 14.04 -12.78
CA LEU A 51 9.06 14.05 -11.44
C LEU A 51 10.01 14.69 -10.43
N GLN A 52 11.31 14.37 -10.46
CA GLN A 52 12.32 15.02 -9.64
C GLN A 52 12.32 16.55 -9.85
N LYS A 53 12.34 17.01 -11.11
CA LYS A 53 12.30 18.44 -11.42
C LYS A 53 11.02 19.13 -10.93
N ILE A 54 9.89 18.42 -10.98
CA ILE A 54 8.63 18.92 -10.45
C ILE A 54 8.75 19.10 -8.93
N ALA A 55 9.25 18.11 -8.22
CA ALA A 55 9.48 18.22 -6.78
C ALA A 55 10.45 19.36 -6.45
N ASP A 56 11.62 19.40 -7.09
CA ASP A 56 12.63 20.44 -6.85
C ASP A 56 12.09 21.87 -7.06
N ALA A 57 11.18 22.06 -8.01
CA ALA A 57 10.58 23.37 -8.30
C ALA A 57 9.40 23.72 -7.36
N ASN A 58 8.93 22.79 -6.53
CA ASN A 58 7.71 22.93 -5.74
C ASN A 58 7.91 22.52 -4.26
N GLY A 59 8.98 22.93 -3.64
CA GLY A 59 9.22 22.72 -2.21
C GLY A 59 9.84 21.38 -1.86
N GLY A 60 10.38 20.66 -2.85
CA GLY A 60 11.12 19.41 -2.65
C GLY A 60 10.26 18.15 -2.62
N ASN A 61 8.95 18.25 -2.80
CA ASN A 61 8.03 17.11 -2.76
C ASN A 61 6.93 17.18 -3.82
N ARG A 62 6.15 16.09 -3.92
CA ARG A 62 4.96 15.95 -4.75
C ARG A 62 3.73 15.57 -3.92
N ALA A 63 3.76 15.91 -2.62
CA ALA A 63 2.75 15.47 -1.66
C ALA A 63 1.34 15.93 -2.02
N ALA A 64 0.36 15.08 -1.76
CA ALA A 64 -1.04 15.31 -2.11
C ALA A 64 -1.55 16.66 -1.59
N GLY A 65 -2.31 17.37 -2.42
CA GLY A 65 -2.83 18.69 -2.06
C GLY A 65 -1.80 19.83 -2.02
N LEU A 66 -0.52 19.57 -2.42
CA LEU A 66 0.53 20.56 -2.53
C LEU A 66 0.85 20.92 -4.02
N PRO A 67 1.57 22.02 -4.27
CA PRO A 67 1.87 22.45 -5.64
C PRO A 67 2.57 21.38 -6.49
N GLY A 68 3.51 20.61 -5.92
CA GLY A 68 4.21 19.54 -6.63
C GLY A 68 3.28 18.46 -7.15
N ASN A 69 2.28 18.05 -6.35
CA ASN A 69 1.26 17.10 -6.77
C ASN A 69 0.38 17.66 -7.90
N THR A 70 -0.08 18.91 -7.77
CA THR A 70 -0.87 19.58 -8.82
C THR A 70 -0.14 19.58 -10.16
N VAL A 71 1.18 19.85 -10.15
CA VAL A 71 2.01 19.86 -11.37
C VAL A 71 2.23 18.42 -11.88
N THR A 72 2.39 17.43 -10.98
CA THR A 72 2.50 16.01 -11.33
C THR A 72 1.23 15.51 -12.04
N ILE A 73 0.05 15.76 -11.48
CA ILE A 73 -1.25 15.42 -12.08
C ILE A 73 -1.36 16.01 -13.50
N LYS A 74 -1.01 17.29 -13.63
CA LYS A 74 -1.02 17.95 -14.95
C LYS A 74 -0.01 17.32 -15.92
N TYR A 75 1.20 17.02 -15.46
CA TYR A 75 2.23 16.36 -16.27
C TYR A 75 1.75 15.01 -16.80
N LEU A 76 1.20 14.16 -15.93
CA LEU A 76 0.66 12.85 -16.29
C LEU A 76 -0.47 12.97 -17.32
N ALA A 77 -1.46 13.83 -17.06
CA ALA A 77 -2.58 14.06 -17.96
C ALA A 77 -2.12 14.55 -19.33
N ASP A 78 -1.16 15.47 -19.39
CA ASP A 78 -0.63 16.01 -20.65
C ASP A 78 0.19 14.95 -21.43
N GLN A 79 0.98 14.11 -20.75
CA GLN A 79 1.70 13.01 -21.40
C GLN A 79 0.73 11.97 -21.97
N LEU A 80 -0.30 11.60 -21.24
CA LEU A 80 -1.35 10.68 -21.70
C LEU A 80 -2.11 11.24 -22.90
N LYS A 81 -2.45 12.54 -22.90
CA LYS A 81 -3.07 13.21 -24.06
C LYS A 81 -2.15 13.14 -25.29
N ARG A 82 -0.84 13.41 -25.14
CA ARG A 82 0.14 13.30 -26.22
C ARG A 82 0.26 11.87 -26.74
N ALA A 83 0.08 10.86 -25.88
CA ALA A 83 0.02 9.46 -26.27
C ALA A 83 -1.31 9.03 -26.91
N GLY A 84 -2.25 9.99 -27.06
CA GLY A 84 -3.53 9.78 -27.73
C GLY A 84 -4.65 9.26 -26.86
N TYR A 85 -4.51 9.34 -25.52
CA TYR A 85 -5.58 9.05 -24.56
C TYR A 85 -6.51 10.24 -24.33
N SER A 86 -7.65 9.96 -23.70
CA SER A 86 -8.55 10.96 -23.12
C SER A 86 -8.58 10.74 -21.61
N PRO A 87 -7.55 11.21 -20.89
CA PRO A 87 -7.46 10.97 -19.45
C PRO A 87 -8.57 11.68 -18.70
N VAL A 88 -9.10 11.02 -17.69
CA VAL A 88 -10.00 11.58 -16.68
C VAL A 88 -9.16 11.99 -15.48
N VAL A 89 -9.27 13.24 -15.05
CA VAL A 89 -8.73 13.74 -13.79
C VAL A 89 -9.87 13.67 -12.77
N GLN A 90 -9.90 12.61 -11.96
CA GLN A 90 -10.94 12.38 -10.97
C GLN A 90 -10.55 13.07 -9.66
N LYS A 91 -11.08 14.27 -9.45
CA LYS A 91 -10.81 15.08 -8.27
C LYS A 91 -11.58 14.60 -7.05
N PHE A 92 -10.96 14.70 -5.89
CA PHE A 92 -11.60 14.47 -4.59
C PHE A 92 -10.95 15.33 -3.51
N THR A 93 -11.65 15.51 -2.41
CA THR A 93 -11.16 16.25 -1.24
C THR A 93 -10.82 15.28 -0.13
N PHE A 94 -9.78 15.61 0.64
CA PHE A 94 -9.34 14.84 1.78
C PHE A 94 -8.93 15.76 2.94
N ASP A 95 -8.77 15.19 4.12
CA ASP A 95 -8.23 15.88 5.28
C ASP A 95 -6.70 15.86 5.18
N PHE A 96 -6.11 17.00 4.84
CA PHE A 96 -4.67 17.18 4.82
C PHE A 96 -4.18 17.48 6.24
N TRP A 97 -3.12 16.80 6.64
CA TRP A 97 -2.42 17.05 7.89
C TRP A 97 -0.94 17.32 7.66
N GLN A 98 -0.38 18.25 8.41
CA GLN A 98 1.05 18.51 8.41
C GLN A 98 1.48 19.05 9.77
N GLN A 99 2.57 18.54 10.33
CA GLN A 99 3.25 19.17 11.45
C GLN A 99 4.02 20.39 10.96
N THR A 100 3.78 21.57 11.54
CA THR A 100 4.32 22.84 11.06
C THR A 100 5.43 23.39 11.94
N ALA A 101 5.68 22.77 13.11
CA ALA A 101 6.78 23.10 14.00
C ALA A 101 7.17 21.87 14.82
N GLU A 102 8.39 21.88 15.33
CA GLU A 102 8.89 20.84 16.23
C GLU A 102 8.00 20.71 17.47
N PRO A 103 7.51 19.50 17.81
CA PRO A 103 6.65 19.27 18.94
C PRO A 103 7.45 19.31 20.24
N VAL A 104 6.77 19.52 21.38
CA VAL A 104 7.38 19.41 22.71
C VAL A 104 6.57 18.42 23.54
N PHE A 105 7.25 17.42 24.06
CA PHE A 105 6.72 16.54 25.10
C PHE A 105 7.69 16.55 26.28
N ALA A 106 7.19 16.91 27.44
CA ALA A 106 8.04 17.06 28.62
C ALA A 106 7.29 16.76 29.92
N GLU A 107 7.98 16.19 30.88
CA GLU A 107 7.59 16.18 32.28
C GLU A 107 8.01 17.51 32.91
N THR A 108 7.09 18.19 33.61
CA THR A 108 7.32 19.48 34.27
C THR A 108 7.26 19.40 35.79
N ALA A 109 6.68 18.33 36.34
CA ALA A 109 6.70 17.97 37.75
C ALA A 109 6.38 16.48 37.92
N PRO A 110 6.96 15.80 38.95
CA PRO A 110 7.91 16.30 39.94
C PRO A 110 9.31 16.58 39.38
N GLU A 111 9.67 15.95 38.26
CA GLU A 111 10.93 16.16 37.58
C GLU A 111 10.80 17.16 36.42
N GLN A 112 11.93 17.69 35.96
CA GLN A 112 11.97 18.44 34.71
C GLN A 112 12.74 17.65 33.68
N LYS A 113 12.01 17.05 32.73
CA LYS A 113 12.61 16.19 31.70
C LYS A 113 11.93 16.43 30.36
N THR A 114 12.72 16.80 29.37
CA THR A 114 12.24 16.90 27.97
C THR A 114 12.56 15.61 27.24
N PHE A 115 11.59 15.09 26.53
CA PHE A 115 11.72 13.89 25.69
C PHE A 115 12.15 14.29 24.27
N ALA A 116 12.93 13.45 23.61
CA ALA A 116 13.44 13.70 22.27
C ALA A 116 12.41 13.29 21.20
N PRO A 117 12.03 14.17 20.27
CA PRO A 117 11.19 13.81 19.13
C PRO A 117 11.81 12.66 18.33
N ASP A 118 10.98 11.83 17.71
CA ASP A 118 11.30 10.67 16.87
C ASP A 118 12.12 9.56 17.55
N THR A 119 12.65 9.82 18.74
CA THR A 119 13.37 8.83 19.57
C THR A 119 12.53 8.36 20.75
N ASP A 120 12.02 9.30 21.54
CA ASP A 120 11.23 9.02 22.74
C ASP A 120 9.74 9.07 22.48
N TYR A 121 9.30 9.91 21.53
CA TYR A 121 7.89 10.07 21.14
C TYR A 121 7.76 10.58 19.71
N ALA A 122 6.56 10.39 19.12
CA ALA A 122 6.15 10.99 17.85
C ALA A 122 4.80 11.70 18.00
N THR A 123 4.49 12.67 17.13
CA THR A 123 3.14 13.21 16.99
C THR A 123 2.31 12.29 16.10
N LEU A 124 1.10 11.93 16.50
CA LEU A 124 0.22 11.13 15.64
C LEU A 124 -0.36 12.00 14.53
N GLN A 125 -0.47 11.44 13.32
CA GLN A 125 -1.12 12.11 12.19
C GLN A 125 -2.57 12.47 12.56
N TYR A 126 -3.02 13.66 12.16
CA TYR A 126 -4.29 14.29 12.55
C TYR A 126 -4.37 14.77 14.02
N SER A 127 -3.27 14.74 14.77
CA SER A 127 -3.17 15.49 16.03
C SER A 127 -3.54 16.96 15.82
N GLY A 128 -4.27 17.54 16.74
CA GLY A 128 -4.53 18.98 16.75
C GLY A 128 -3.35 19.81 17.23
N SER A 129 -3.45 21.12 17.09
CA SER A 129 -2.51 22.08 17.66
C SER A 129 -2.88 22.42 19.10
N GLY A 130 -1.88 22.61 19.95
CA GLY A 130 -2.06 23.07 21.33
C GLY A 130 -0.74 23.18 22.08
N ASP A 131 -0.77 23.86 23.22
CA ASP A 131 0.33 23.91 24.20
C ASP A 131 -0.29 23.73 25.59
N VAL A 132 -0.33 22.49 26.02
CA VAL A 132 -1.07 22.05 27.21
C VAL A 132 -0.08 21.65 28.29
N THR A 133 -0.23 22.23 29.49
CA THR A 133 0.46 21.77 30.71
C THR A 133 -0.59 21.41 31.75
N ALA A 134 -0.68 20.12 32.08
CA ALA A 134 -1.69 19.61 32.99
C ALA A 134 -1.24 18.32 33.70
N PRO A 135 -1.84 17.97 34.84
CA PRO A 135 -1.68 16.64 35.43
C PRO A 135 -2.04 15.54 34.41
N ALA A 136 -1.26 14.48 34.40
CA ALA A 136 -1.58 13.32 33.59
C ALA A 136 -2.30 12.26 34.42
N ALA A 137 -3.32 11.65 33.82
CA ALA A 137 -4.14 10.63 34.45
C ALA A 137 -4.09 9.34 33.59
N PRO A 138 -3.63 8.24 34.16
CA PRO A 138 -3.73 6.94 33.52
C PRO A 138 -5.18 6.55 33.29
N VAL A 139 -5.45 6.05 32.09
CA VAL A 139 -6.74 5.47 31.72
C VAL A 139 -6.68 3.97 31.97
N ASP A 140 -7.71 3.44 32.60
CA ASP A 140 -7.74 2.03 33.00
C ASP A 140 -7.55 1.12 31.78
N SER A 141 -6.69 0.11 31.96
CA SER A 141 -6.42 -0.89 30.93
C SER A 141 -7.27 -2.16 31.09
N GLY A 142 -8.17 -2.18 32.09
CA GLY A 142 -8.91 -3.38 32.45
C GLY A 142 -8.02 -4.54 32.91
N ALA A 143 -8.62 -5.67 33.22
CA ALA A 143 -7.91 -6.85 33.74
C ALA A 143 -6.88 -7.48 32.76
N THR A 144 -6.96 -7.19 31.48
CA THR A 144 -6.09 -7.77 30.43
C THR A 144 -4.99 -6.82 29.95
N GLY A 145 -5.01 -5.53 30.32
CA GLY A 145 -4.02 -4.55 29.93
C GLY A 145 -4.05 -4.11 28.46
N LEU A 146 -4.92 -4.68 27.64
CA LEU A 146 -4.97 -4.40 26.19
C LEU A 146 -6.19 -3.57 25.74
N GLY A 147 -7.08 -3.22 26.65
CA GLY A 147 -8.31 -2.47 26.34
C GLY A 147 -8.26 -0.99 26.68
N SER A 148 -7.16 -0.47 27.19
CA SER A 148 -7.06 0.91 27.70
C SER A 148 -7.62 1.95 26.75
N GLY A 149 -8.64 2.70 27.19
CA GLY A 149 -9.28 3.76 26.43
C GLY A 149 -10.16 3.30 25.26
N CYS A 150 -10.47 2.02 25.14
CA CYS A 150 -11.32 1.49 24.07
C CYS A 150 -12.81 1.68 24.36
N GLU A 151 -13.19 1.70 25.63
CA GLU A 151 -14.56 1.86 26.07
C GLU A 151 -14.74 3.18 26.84
N ALA A 152 -15.92 3.77 26.79
CA ALA A 152 -16.20 4.99 27.55
C ALA A 152 -16.03 4.80 29.06
N ASP A 153 -16.31 3.60 29.55
CA ASP A 153 -16.20 3.23 30.97
C ASP A 153 -14.75 3.20 31.47
N ASP A 154 -13.75 3.04 30.57
CA ASP A 154 -12.32 3.12 30.90
C ASP A 154 -11.95 4.51 31.47
N PHE A 155 -12.75 5.52 31.18
CA PHE A 155 -12.58 6.90 31.65
C PHE A 155 -13.44 7.21 32.89
N ALA A 156 -13.99 6.20 33.58
CA ALA A 156 -14.76 6.44 34.79
C ALA A 156 -13.91 7.15 35.86
N GLY A 157 -14.33 8.38 36.24
CA GLY A 157 -13.57 9.20 37.18
C GLY A 157 -12.39 9.96 36.61
N PHE A 158 -12.18 9.95 35.28
CA PHE A 158 -11.14 10.73 34.64
C PHE A 158 -11.29 12.23 34.94
N PRO A 159 -10.22 12.93 35.39
CA PRO A 159 -10.30 14.35 35.71
C PRO A 159 -10.36 15.19 34.42
N ALA A 160 -11.46 15.87 34.17
CA ALA A 160 -11.57 16.77 33.02
C ALA A 160 -10.45 17.82 33.02
N GLY A 161 -9.85 18.08 31.88
CA GLY A 161 -8.68 18.94 31.70
C GLY A 161 -7.33 18.25 31.95
N ALA A 162 -7.29 17.01 32.42
CA ALA A 162 -6.08 16.23 32.53
C ALA A 162 -5.59 15.75 31.15
N ILE A 163 -4.31 15.30 31.09
CA ILE A 163 -3.72 14.62 29.94
C ILE A 163 -3.97 13.12 30.11
N ALA A 164 -4.65 12.48 29.14
CA ALA A 164 -4.91 11.05 29.20
C ALA A 164 -3.67 10.24 28.86
N LEU A 165 -3.26 9.30 29.76
CA LEU A 165 -2.21 8.32 29.49
C LEU A 165 -2.86 6.97 29.15
N ILE A 166 -2.75 6.54 27.90
CA ILE A 166 -3.46 5.39 27.33
C ILE A 166 -2.44 4.40 26.75
N GLN A 167 -2.62 3.11 27.01
CA GLN A 167 -1.78 2.10 26.38
C GLN A 167 -2.28 1.80 24.95
N ARG A 168 -1.38 1.59 24.01
CA ARG A 168 -1.66 1.08 22.66
C ARG A 168 -2.29 -0.33 22.74
N GLY A 169 -3.08 -0.69 21.71
CA GLY A 169 -3.68 -2.01 21.57
C GLY A 169 -5.17 -2.06 21.93
N GLY A 170 -5.84 -3.11 21.54
CA GLY A 170 -7.27 -3.36 21.79
C GLY A 170 -8.22 -2.70 20.80
N CYS A 171 -7.95 -1.47 20.37
CA CYS A 171 -8.77 -0.73 19.41
C CYS A 171 -7.96 0.35 18.67
N PHE A 172 -8.57 0.98 17.67
CA PHE A 172 -7.93 2.06 16.91
C PHE A 172 -7.56 3.28 17.76
N PHE A 173 -6.50 3.97 17.37
CA PHE A 173 -6.09 5.23 18.02
C PHE A 173 -7.20 6.28 18.01
N SER A 174 -8.00 6.34 16.94
CA SER A 174 -9.16 7.23 16.85
C SER A 174 -10.21 6.93 17.90
N VAL A 175 -10.48 5.65 18.22
CA VAL A 175 -11.42 5.27 19.28
C VAL A 175 -10.91 5.74 20.64
N LYS A 176 -9.62 5.53 20.93
CA LYS A 176 -8.99 6.00 22.18
C LYS A 176 -9.04 7.52 22.29
N ALA A 177 -8.74 8.22 21.21
CA ALA A 177 -8.77 9.67 21.17
C ALA A 177 -10.21 10.23 21.28
N ASP A 178 -11.20 9.59 20.63
CA ASP A 178 -12.63 9.97 20.76
C ASP A 178 -13.12 9.85 22.19
N ASN A 179 -12.83 8.73 22.86
CA ASN A 179 -13.21 8.50 24.25
C ASN A 179 -12.50 9.49 25.18
N ALA A 180 -11.21 9.77 24.97
CA ALA A 180 -10.47 10.75 25.76
C ALA A 180 -11.04 12.17 25.59
N VAL A 181 -11.36 12.59 24.36
CA VAL A 181 -12.01 13.88 24.09
C VAL A 181 -13.39 13.96 24.76
N ALA A 182 -14.19 12.91 24.66
CA ALA A 182 -15.50 12.83 25.30
C ALA A 182 -15.40 12.91 26.83
N ALA A 183 -14.34 12.37 27.43
CA ALA A 183 -14.04 12.45 28.85
C ALA A 183 -13.45 13.82 29.28
N GLY A 184 -13.20 14.73 28.34
CA GLY A 184 -12.68 16.07 28.61
C GLY A 184 -11.15 16.14 28.75
N ALA A 185 -10.40 15.22 28.14
CA ALA A 185 -8.95 15.29 28.11
C ALA A 185 -8.46 16.54 27.36
N SER A 186 -7.43 17.21 27.87
CA SER A 186 -6.81 18.37 27.23
C SER A 186 -5.73 18.00 26.21
N ALA A 187 -5.13 16.82 26.35
CA ALA A 187 -4.23 16.18 25.42
C ALA A 187 -4.27 14.65 25.61
N VAL A 188 -3.78 13.90 24.64
CA VAL A 188 -3.72 12.43 24.70
C VAL A 188 -2.30 11.96 24.49
N VAL A 189 -1.87 11.01 25.31
CA VAL A 189 -0.60 10.31 25.22
C VAL A 189 -0.89 8.82 25.07
N ILE A 190 -0.64 8.27 23.87
CA ILE A 190 -0.85 6.84 23.58
C ILE A 190 0.51 6.15 23.56
N TYR A 191 0.89 5.45 24.62
CA TYR A 191 2.21 4.86 24.73
C TYR A 191 2.27 3.42 24.17
N GLN A 192 3.49 3.06 23.71
CA GLN A 192 3.76 1.82 22.97
C GLN A 192 3.58 0.55 23.81
N LEU A 193 3.35 -0.58 23.15
CA LEU A 193 3.36 -1.92 23.76
C LEU A 193 4.78 -2.35 24.17
N PRO A 194 4.93 -3.26 25.17
CA PRO A 194 6.24 -3.67 25.70
C PRO A 194 7.20 -4.23 24.64
N ASP A 195 6.67 -5.01 23.71
CA ASP A 195 7.47 -5.76 22.73
C ASP A 195 7.65 -5.03 21.39
N GLN A 196 7.19 -3.78 21.32
CA GLN A 196 7.31 -2.96 20.11
C GLN A 196 8.41 -1.91 20.27
N PRO A 197 9.37 -1.84 19.35
CA PRO A 197 10.45 -0.84 19.42
C PRO A 197 9.95 0.56 19.01
N GLY A 198 10.63 1.58 19.49
CA GLY A 198 10.40 2.97 19.11
C GLY A 198 9.12 3.61 19.66
N PRO A 199 8.85 4.87 19.30
CA PRO A 199 7.64 5.58 19.66
C PRO A 199 6.42 5.08 18.88
N VAL A 200 5.20 5.46 19.31
CA VAL A 200 3.99 5.20 18.54
C VAL A 200 3.89 6.23 17.42
N GLY A 201 4.12 5.80 16.19
CA GLY A 201 3.68 6.47 14.99
C GLY A 201 2.30 5.94 14.55
N GLY A 202 1.58 6.70 13.74
CA GLY A 202 0.33 6.26 13.15
C GLY A 202 -0.71 7.37 12.99
N THR A 203 -1.86 6.99 12.44
CA THR A 203 -2.92 7.93 12.08
C THR A 203 -4.11 7.83 13.01
N LEU A 204 -4.70 8.99 13.31
CA LEU A 204 -6.00 9.10 14.00
C LEU A 204 -7.17 9.04 13.02
N THR A 205 -6.90 8.88 11.74
CA THR A 205 -7.88 8.78 10.63
C THR A 205 -8.77 10.02 10.39
N LYS A 206 -8.80 10.96 11.30
CA LYS A 206 -9.55 12.24 11.20
C LYS A 206 -8.89 13.33 12.07
N PRO A 207 -9.07 14.62 11.75
CA PRO A 207 -8.55 15.73 12.54
C PRO A 207 -9.12 15.80 13.98
N TYR A 208 -8.23 16.07 14.94
CA TYR A 208 -8.58 16.34 16.33
C TYR A 208 -8.28 17.80 16.70
N GLY A 209 -8.97 18.31 17.72
CA GLY A 209 -8.78 19.67 18.24
C GLY A 209 -7.76 19.78 19.36
N ILE A 210 -7.16 18.67 19.81
CA ILE A 210 -6.20 18.60 20.93
C ILE A 210 -4.93 17.88 20.51
N PRO A 211 -3.78 18.14 21.19
CA PRO A 211 -2.54 17.42 20.98
C PRO A 211 -2.65 15.92 21.26
N VAL A 212 -2.11 15.09 20.35
CA VAL A 212 -1.99 13.65 20.53
C VAL A 212 -0.55 13.21 20.17
N VAL A 213 0.13 12.62 21.14
CA VAL A 213 1.51 12.12 20.98
C VAL A 213 1.64 10.66 21.40
N GLY A 214 2.62 9.98 20.82
CA GLY A 214 2.84 8.57 21.02
C GLY A 214 4.25 8.24 21.52
N PRO A 215 4.49 8.16 22.84
CA PRO A 215 5.81 7.82 23.35
C PRO A 215 6.11 6.32 23.28
N THR A 216 7.40 5.99 23.43
CA THR A 216 7.88 4.63 23.61
C THR A 216 7.23 3.98 24.85
N ASN A 217 7.26 2.64 24.92
CA ASN A 217 6.78 1.91 26.09
C ASN A 217 7.50 2.35 27.39
N ALA A 218 8.82 2.48 27.33
CA ALA A 218 9.62 2.84 28.50
C ALA A 218 9.22 4.22 29.07
N VAL A 219 9.02 5.21 28.20
CA VAL A 219 8.57 6.56 28.60
C VAL A 219 7.14 6.50 29.16
N GLY A 220 6.21 5.87 28.42
CA GLY A 220 4.81 5.82 28.83
C GLY A 220 4.59 5.10 30.13
N LYS A 221 5.23 3.94 30.33
CA LYS A 221 5.15 3.19 31.57
C LYS A 221 5.71 3.95 32.77
N ALA A 222 6.85 4.62 32.60
CA ALA A 222 7.42 5.45 33.68
C ALA A 222 6.47 6.58 34.10
N LEU A 223 5.83 7.23 33.12
CA LEU A 223 4.83 8.27 33.41
C LEU A 223 3.58 7.74 34.10
N VAL A 224 3.09 6.56 33.72
CA VAL A 224 1.97 5.89 34.41
C VAL A 224 2.35 5.54 35.86
N ASP A 225 3.55 4.98 36.08
CA ASP A 225 4.05 4.62 37.39
C ASP A 225 4.17 5.88 38.29
N GLN A 226 4.67 7.01 37.78
CA GLN A 226 4.73 8.29 38.49
C GLN A 226 3.33 8.84 38.79
N ALA A 227 2.43 8.84 37.81
CA ALA A 227 1.07 9.31 37.99
C ALA A 227 0.34 8.58 39.13
N ASN A 228 0.55 7.26 39.23
CA ASN A 228 -0.03 6.42 40.28
C ASN A 228 0.63 6.60 41.67
N ASN A 229 1.90 7.07 41.73
CA ASN A 229 2.69 7.13 42.96
C ASN A 229 2.97 8.55 43.48
N GLY A 230 2.26 9.54 43.05
CA GLY A 230 2.45 10.91 43.55
C GLY A 230 2.00 12.01 42.56
N GLY A 231 1.65 11.60 41.37
CA GLY A 231 1.23 12.50 40.29
C GLY A 231 2.39 12.94 39.41
N VAL A 232 2.07 13.19 38.15
CA VAL A 232 3.00 13.75 37.16
C VAL A 232 2.29 14.85 36.38
N THR A 233 2.98 15.94 36.12
CA THR A 233 2.50 17.04 35.26
C THR A 233 3.29 17.04 33.98
N LEU A 234 2.57 16.98 32.86
CA LEU A 234 3.17 16.95 31.53
C LEU A 234 2.89 18.23 30.77
N ARG A 235 3.80 18.59 29.86
CA ARG A 235 3.55 19.56 28.81
C ARG A 235 3.56 18.83 27.47
N VAL A 236 2.46 18.98 26.71
CA VAL A 236 2.32 18.50 25.34
C VAL A 236 2.06 19.70 24.44
N LYS A 237 2.99 19.96 23.52
CA LYS A 237 2.83 21.02 22.53
C LYS A 237 2.97 20.42 21.15
N THR A 238 1.95 20.64 20.31
CA THR A 238 1.97 20.33 18.89
C THR A 238 1.54 21.56 18.11
N GLN A 239 2.08 21.72 16.93
CA GLN A 239 1.63 22.75 15.99
C GLN A 239 1.45 22.08 14.64
N THR A 240 0.19 21.95 14.24
CA THR A 240 -0.24 21.18 13.08
C THR A 240 -1.17 21.99 12.22
N LEU A 241 -1.22 21.67 10.94
CA LEU A 241 -2.21 22.17 10.00
C LEU A 241 -3.15 21.01 9.65
N ASN A 242 -4.44 21.23 9.90
CA ASN A 242 -5.52 20.33 9.51
C ASN A 242 -6.48 21.12 8.62
N GLU A 243 -6.58 20.76 7.34
CA GLU A 243 -7.50 21.44 6.42
C GLU A 243 -7.95 20.53 5.29
N LYS A 244 -9.09 20.85 4.67
CA LYS A 244 -9.54 20.17 3.46
C LYS A 244 -8.71 20.63 2.26
N ARG A 245 -8.11 19.68 1.54
CA ARG A 245 -7.42 19.92 0.28
C ARG A 245 -7.99 19.06 -0.83
N GLU A 246 -7.71 19.46 -2.06
CA GLU A 246 -8.09 18.71 -3.26
C GLU A 246 -6.85 18.05 -3.88
N THR A 247 -6.99 16.80 -4.27
CA THR A 247 -6.06 16.08 -5.13
C THR A 247 -6.84 15.34 -6.22
N ALA A 248 -6.19 14.50 -7.03
CA ALA A 248 -6.89 13.73 -8.05
C ALA A 248 -6.16 12.44 -8.43
N ASN A 249 -6.97 11.44 -8.78
CA ASN A 249 -6.54 10.33 -9.61
C ASN A 249 -6.45 10.76 -11.08
N VAL A 250 -5.47 10.22 -11.82
CA VAL A 250 -5.40 10.38 -13.29
C VAL A 250 -5.63 9.02 -13.92
N ILE A 251 -6.72 8.87 -14.68
CA ILE A 251 -7.17 7.58 -15.20
C ILE A 251 -7.25 7.65 -16.73
N ALA A 252 -6.70 6.62 -17.40
CA ALA A 252 -6.71 6.56 -18.86
C ALA A 252 -6.92 5.13 -19.38
N ASP A 253 -7.92 4.96 -20.23
CA ASP A 253 -8.25 3.68 -20.84
C ASP A 253 -7.64 3.55 -22.24
N THR A 254 -7.11 2.35 -22.56
CA THR A 254 -6.74 2.06 -23.95
C THR A 254 -7.95 2.19 -24.87
N LYS A 255 -7.73 2.71 -26.09
CA LYS A 255 -8.81 2.80 -27.10
C LYS A 255 -9.32 1.42 -27.50
N ARG A 256 -8.43 0.44 -27.56
CA ARG A 256 -8.72 -0.96 -27.87
C ARG A 256 -9.04 -1.75 -26.59
N GLY A 257 -9.52 -2.96 -26.79
CA GLY A 257 -9.89 -3.87 -25.71
C GLY A 257 -11.37 -3.80 -25.34
N ARG A 258 -11.89 -4.90 -24.82
CA ARG A 258 -13.30 -5.05 -24.43
C ARG A 258 -13.60 -4.22 -23.18
N PRO A 259 -14.59 -3.34 -23.22
CA PRO A 259 -14.91 -2.49 -22.05
C PRO A 259 -15.55 -3.27 -20.89
N GLY A 260 -16.03 -4.49 -21.13
CA GLY A 260 -16.60 -5.37 -20.10
C GLY A 260 -15.57 -6.27 -19.40
N ASN A 261 -14.27 -6.12 -19.71
CA ASN A 261 -13.20 -6.88 -19.07
C ASN A 261 -11.96 -5.97 -18.98
N ILE A 262 -11.77 -5.37 -17.81
CA ILE A 262 -10.80 -4.29 -17.58
C ILE A 262 -9.66 -4.82 -16.74
N VAL A 263 -8.44 -4.63 -17.19
CA VAL A 263 -7.21 -4.81 -16.43
C VAL A 263 -6.81 -3.42 -15.92
N VAL A 264 -6.91 -3.19 -14.62
CA VAL A 264 -6.41 -1.99 -13.98
C VAL A 264 -4.92 -2.15 -13.73
N VAL A 265 -4.14 -1.12 -14.01
CA VAL A 265 -2.71 -1.06 -13.75
C VAL A 265 -2.48 0.24 -12.98
N GLY A 266 -2.01 0.14 -11.73
CA GLY A 266 -1.94 1.22 -10.77
C GLY A 266 -0.54 1.53 -10.29
N ALA A 267 -0.34 2.79 -9.91
CA ALA A 267 0.81 3.38 -9.22
C ALA A 267 0.35 4.69 -8.59
N HIS A 268 0.97 5.19 -7.53
CA HIS A 268 0.52 6.47 -6.98
C HIS A 268 1.32 7.67 -7.53
N ASN A 269 0.70 8.84 -7.52
CA ASN A 269 1.24 10.03 -8.15
C ASN A 269 1.77 11.08 -7.17
N ASP A 270 1.52 10.91 -5.90
CA ASP A 270 2.01 11.77 -4.82
C ASP A 270 3.32 11.27 -4.21
N SER A 271 3.77 11.90 -3.18
CA SER A 271 4.89 11.54 -2.29
C SER A 271 4.57 12.03 -0.88
N VAL A 272 5.34 11.61 0.10
CA VAL A 272 5.36 12.26 1.42
C VAL A 272 5.81 13.73 1.32
N THR A 273 5.56 14.52 2.37
CA THR A 273 6.02 15.92 2.45
C THR A 273 7.54 16.05 2.58
N ASP A 274 8.21 15.02 3.11
CA ASP A 274 9.63 15.05 3.47
C ASP A 274 10.58 14.78 2.31
N GLY A 275 10.06 14.27 1.18
CA GLY A 275 10.89 13.91 0.05
C GLY A 275 10.19 13.99 -1.32
N PRO A 276 10.99 13.93 -2.39
CA PRO A 276 10.49 13.97 -3.75
C PRO A 276 9.78 12.67 -4.18
N GLY A 277 9.96 11.56 -3.47
CA GLY A 277 9.33 10.28 -3.76
C GLY A 277 9.68 9.75 -5.15
N ILE A 278 10.97 9.56 -5.48
CA ILE A 278 11.37 9.17 -6.84
C ILE A 278 11.44 7.66 -7.00
N ASN A 279 11.70 6.93 -5.93
CA ASN A 279 11.41 5.50 -5.87
C ASN A 279 9.94 5.29 -5.43
N ASP A 280 9.51 5.97 -4.40
CA ASP A 280 8.18 5.90 -3.80
C ASP A 280 7.29 7.10 -4.20
N ASP A 281 6.32 7.02 -5.13
CA ASP A 281 6.24 5.99 -6.16
C ASP A 281 6.51 6.60 -7.55
N GLY A 282 7.56 7.41 -7.65
CA GLY A 282 8.04 7.91 -8.94
C GLY A 282 8.50 6.78 -9.87
N SER A 283 8.90 5.61 -9.33
CA SER A 283 9.35 4.46 -10.11
C SER A 283 8.19 3.74 -10.81
N GLY A 284 7.12 3.43 -10.10
CA GLY A 284 5.91 2.85 -10.67
C GLY A 284 5.19 3.83 -11.58
N THR A 285 4.95 5.07 -11.12
CA THR A 285 4.31 6.12 -11.92
C THR A 285 5.04 6.37 -13.26
N ALA A 286 6.38 6.43 -13.27
CA ALA A 286 7.14 6.59 -14.52
C ALA A 286 7.03 5.35 -15.44
N THR A 287 7.05 4.16 -14.86
CA THR A 287 6.90 2.89 -15.59
C THR A 287 5.51 2.79 -16.22
N LEU A 288 4.45 3.07 -15.45
CA LEU A 288 3.07 3.10 -15.95
C LEU A 288 2.90 4.07 -17.11
N LEU A 289 3.43 5.28 -16.95
CA LEU A 289 3.33 6.31 -17.99
C LEU A 289 3.99 5.87 -19.28
N GLU A 290 5.17 5.27 -19.22
CA GLU A 290 5.83 4.76 -20.43
C GLU A 290 5.10 3.54 -21.00
N MET A 291 4.58 2.63 -20.17
CA MET A 291 3.72 1.53 -20.65
C MET A 291 2.49 2.06 -21.39
N ALA A 292 1.81 3.07 -20.86
CA ALA A 292 0.66 3.70 -21.51
C ALA A 292 1.04 4.25 -22.90
N LYS A 293 2.20 4.88 -23.05
CA LYS A 293 2.69 5.40 -24.34
C LYS A 293 3.00 4.30 -25.35
N GLN A 294 3.42 3.11 -24.89
CA GLN A 294 3.89 2.04 -25.76
C GLN A 294 2.81 0.99 -26.09
N ILE A 295 1.84 0.75 -25.21
CA ILE A 295 0.89 -0.37 -25.35
C ILE A 295 0.07 -0.32 -26.65
N ASN A 296 -0.23 0.87 -27.15
CA ASN A 296 -0.96 1.03 -28.39
C ASN A 296 -0.24 0.42 -29.60
N LYS A 297 1.10 0.21 -29.53
CA LYS A 297 1.89 -0.47 -30.57
C LYS A 297 1.65 -1.97 -30.63
N LEU A 298 0.96 -2.55 -29.65
CA LEU A 298 0.54 -3.95 -29.64
C LEU A 298 -0.64 -4.21 -30.58
N GLY A 299 -1.40 -3.19 -30.95
CA GLY A 299 -2.52 -3.27 -31.90
C GLY A 299 -3.61 -4.23 -31.46
N SER A 300 -3.94 -5.23 -32.30
CA SER A 300 -5.01 -6.23 -32.03
C SER A 300 -4.68 -7.22 -30.91
N LYS A 301 -3.47 -7.22 -30.36
CA LYS A 301 -3.11 -8.05 -29.20
C LYS A 301 -3.68 -7.50 -27.89
N VAL A 302 -4.10 -6.23 -27.86
CA VAL A 302 -4.87 -5.65 -26.73
C VAL A 302 -6.32 -6.06 -26.89
N ARG A 303 -6.72 -7.17 -26.26
CA ARG A 303 -8.07 -7.74 -26.30
C ARG A 303 -8.93 -7.29 -25.12
N ASN A 304 -8.33 -7.11 -23.95
CA ASN A 304 -8.95 -6.57 -22.74
C ASN A 304 -8.66 -5.09 -22.65
N LYS A 305 -9.59 -4.30 -22.11
CA LYS A 305 -9.34 -2.90 -21.78
C LYS A 305 -8.23 -2.82 -20.76
N VAL A 306 -7.21 -2.00 -20.99
CA VAL A 306 -6.21 -1.68 -19.97
C VAL A 306 -6.50 -0.28 -19.49
N ARG A 307 -6.69 -0.13 -18.18
CA ARG A 307 -6.90 1.11 -17.47
C ARG A 307 -5.64 1.43 -16.68
N PHE A 308 -4.95 2.48 -17.10
CA PHE A 308 -3.84 3.05 -16.36
C PHE A 308 -4.41 4.04 -15.34
N ALA A 309 -4.07 3.84 -14.09
CA ALA A 309 -4.54 4.65 -12.98
C ALA A 309 -3.35 5.13 -12.14
N PHE A 310 -3.27 6.44 -11.97
CA PHE A 310 -2.27 7.11 -11.14
C PHE A 310 -3.02 7.67 -9.95
N TRP A 311 -2.89 7.01 -8.81
CA TRP A 311 -3.66 7.31 -7.62
C TRP A 311 -3.13 8.55 -6.91
N GLY A 312 -4.00 9.35 -6.33
CA GLY A 312 -3.62 10.52 -5.53
C GLY A 312 -3.86 10.28 -4.05
N ALA A 313 -3.05 10.87 -3.19
CA ALA A 313 -3.14 10.73 -1.73
C ALA A 313 -3.08 9.26 -1.27
N GLU A 314 -2.18 8.48 -1.85
CA GLU A 314 -1.82 7.16 -1.36
C GLU A 314 -1.16 7.31 0.01
N GLU A 315 -0.20 8.21 0.11
CA GLU A 315 0.59 8.54 1.30
C GLU A 315 -0.26 9.06 2.48
N GLU A 316 -1.47 9.51 2.19
CA GLU A 316 -2.46 9.97 3.18
C GLU A 316 -3.41 8.83 3.61
N GLY A 317 -3.11 7.58 3.23
CA GLY A 317 -3.86 6.37 3.59
C GLY A 317 -4.71 5.79 2.46
N LEU A 318 -4.15 5.62 1.27
CA LEU A 318 -4.75 4.94 0.11
C LEU A 318 -6.02 5.65 -0.41
N LEU A 319 -6.14 6.98 -0.19
CA LEU A 319 -7.41 7.67 -0.37
C LEU A 319 -7.87 7.68 -1.82
N GLY A 320 -6.97 7.75 -2.78
CA GLY A 320 -7.30 7.82 -4.20
C GLY A 320 -7.87 6.53 -4.76
N SER A 321 -7.23 5.40 -4.49
CA SER A 321 -7.71 4.09 -4.91
C SER A 321 -9.00 3.70 -4.20
N GLN A 322 -9.12 4.01 -2.90
CA GLN A 322 -10.34 3.80 -2.14
C GLN A 322 -11.49 4.64 -2.69
N TYR A 323 -11.27 5.94 -2.94
CA TYR A 323 -12.27 6.83 -3.55
C TYR A 323 -12.71 6.33 -4.92
N TYR A 324 -11.77 5.85 -5.74
CA TYR A 324 -12.09 5.29 -7.05
C TYR A 324 -13.00 4.06 -6.93
N VAL A 325 -12.65 3.10 -6.09
CA VAL A 325 -13.43 1.86 -5.92
C VAL A 325 -14.81 2.15 -5.32
N ASP A 326 -14.87 3.01 -4.30
CA ASP A 326 -16.13 3.34 -3.59
C ASP A 326 -17.12 4.12 -4.46
N THR A 327 -16.62 4.99 -5.34
CA THR A 327 -17.48 5.81 -6.22
C THR A 327 -17.92 5.08 -7.49
N LEU A 328 -17.29 3.94 -7.83
CA LEU A 328 -17.75 3.14 -8.96
C LEU A 328 -19.06 2.43 -8.65
N PRO A 329 -20.06 2.55 -9.55
CA PRO A 329 -21.24 1.69 -9.50
C PRO A 329 -20.84 0.21 -9.55
N GLN A 330 -21.60 -0.67 -8.87
CA GLN A 330 -21.31 -2.12 -8.86
C GLN A 330 -21.12 -2.68 -10.27
N ALA A 331 -22.00 -2.28 -11.22
CA ALA A 331 -21.91 -2.73 -12.61
C ALA A 331 -20.60 -2.32 -13.33
N GLU A 332 -19.92 -1.28 -12.87
CA GLU A 332 -18.61 -0.88 -13.38
C GLU A 332 -17.48 -1.64 -12.65
N ARG A 333 -17.61 -1.88 -11.35
CA ARG A 333 -16.69 -2.72 -10.59
C ARG A 333 -16.65 -4.15 -11.14
N ASP A 334 -17.82 -4.71 -11.50
CA ASP A 334 -17.94 -6.04 -12.07
C ASP A 334 -17.21 -6.21 -13.42
N LYS A 335 -16.88 -5.12 -14.10
CA LYS A 335 -16.08 -5.13 -15.33
C LYS A 335 -14.58 -5.24 -15.07
N ILE A 336 -14.12 -4.97 -13.85
CA ILE A 336 -12.69 -5.04 -13.49
C ILE A 336 -12.32 -6.51 -13.29
N ALA A 337 -11.48 -7.03 -14.16
CA ALA A 337 -11.02 -8.42 -14.11
C ALA A 337 -9.96 -8.62 -13.04
N LEU A 338 -9.06 -7.66 -12.90
CA LEU A 338 -7.94 -7.67 -11.96
C LEU A 338 -7.32 -6.27 -11.83
N MET A 339 -6.52 -6.09 -10.77
CA MET A 339 -5.65 -4.95 -10.56
C MET A 339 -4.19 -5.40 -10.47
N LEU A 340 -3.30 -4.70 -11.17
CA LEU A 340 -1.84 -4.82 -11.02
C LEU A 340 -1.33 -3.58 -10.33
N ASP A 341 -0.65 -3.76 -9.22
CA ASP A 341 -0.07 -2.70 -8.40
C ASP A 341 1.44 -2.63 -8.56
N PHE A 342 1.94 -1.43 -8.80
CA PHE A 342 3.36 -1.20 -9.07
C PHE A 342 3.87 -0.02 -8.27
N ASP A 343 4.18 -0.29 -7.04
CA ASP A 343 4.65 0.64 -6.04
C ASP A 343 6.08 0.28 -5.64
N MET A 344 7.01 1.25 -5.70
CA MET A 344 8.43 1.10 -5.39
C MET A 344 9.15 -0.01 -6.20
N LEU A 345 9.42 0.27 -7.47
CA LEU A 345 10.06 -0.68 -8.40
C LEU A 345 11.60 -0.58 -8.45
N ALA A 346 12.25 0.30 -7.67
CA ALA A 346 13.64 0.67 -7.91
C ALA A 346 14.53 0.77 -6.66
N SER A 347 14.15 0.16 -5.55
CA SER A 347 14.85 0.27 -4.26
C SER A 347 16.35 -0.04 -4.38
N PRO A 348 17.23 0.77 -3.77
CA PRO A 348 18.68 0.66 -3.96
C PRO A 348 19.25 -0.68 -3.48
N ASN A 349 18.67 -1.27 -2.44
CA ASN A 349 19.03 -2.57 -1.88
C ASN A 349 17.95 -3.62 -2.18
N TYR A 350 17.46 -3.68 -3.42
CA TYR A 350 16.27 -4.38 -3.90
C TYR A 350 16.24 -5.90 -3.67
N VAL A 351 15.02 -6.43 -3.57
CA VAL A 351 14.66 -7.82 -3.78
C VAL A 351 13.57 -7.84 -4.85
N ASN A 352 13.50 -8.90 -5.68
CA ASN A 352 12.36 -9.07 -6.59
C ASN A 352 11.18 -9.68 -5.81
N PHE A 353 10.43 -8.86 -5.10
CA PHE A 353 9.23 -9.31 -4.41
C PHE A 353 8.06 -9.44 -5.36
N VAL A 354 7.27 -10.49 -5.17
CA VAL A 354 5.98 -10.71 -5.83
C VAL A 354 4.92 -10.85 -4.74
N TYR A 355 3.78 -10.15 -4.86
CA TYR A 355 2.69 -10.28 -3.89
C TYR A 355 2.16 -11.71 -3.86
N ASP A 356 2.06 -12.28 -2.64
CA ASP A 356 1.62 -13.65 -2.35
C ASP A 356 0.11 -13.77 -2.54
N GLY A 357 -0.27 -14.10 -3.77
CA GLY A 357 -1.68 -14.11 -4.20
C GLY A 357 -2.45 -15.34 -3.81
N ASP A 358 -1.80 -16.42 -3.36
CA ASP A 358 -2.43 -17.65 -2.89
C ASP A 358 -2.17 -17.93 -1.39
N ASP A 359 -1.53 -16.98 -0.71
CA ASP A 359 -1.15 -17.03 0.71
C ASP A 359 -0.30 -18.26 1.07
N SER A 360 0.55 -18.69 0.14
CA SER A 360 1.40 -19.86 0.33
C SER A 360 2.49 -19.65 1.40
N ALA A 361 2.88 -18.41 1.66
CA ALA A 361 3.77 -18.05 2.76
C ALA A 361 3.04 -17.93 4.11
N GLY A 362 1.71 -17.75 4.12
CA GLY A 362 0.90 -17.63 5.34
C GLY A 362 1.12 -16.34 6.12
N GLU A 363 1.52 -15.26 5.43
CA GLU A 363 1.88 -13.97 6.04
C GLU A 363 0.91 -12.84 5.66
N ASN A 364 -0.13 -13.13 4.86
CA ASN A 364 -1.10 -12.12 4.44
C ASN A 364 -1.98 -11.63 5.59
N ASN A 365 -2.07 -10.31 5.76
CA ASN A 365 -3.01 -9.69 6.70
C ASN A 365 -4.42 -9.52 6.09
N VAL A 366 -4.52 -9.60 4.78
CA VAL A 366 -5.77 -9.51 4.02
C VAL A 366 -5.86 -10.71 3.09
N GLU A 367 -6.95 -11.47 3.16
CA GLU A 367 -7.14 -12.65 2.31
C GLU A 367 -7.27 -12.24 0.83
N PRO A 368 -6.40 -12.74 -0.06
CA PRO A 368 -6.45 -12.39 -1.46
C PRO A 368 -7.69 -12.99 -2.14
N PRO A 369 -8.44 -12.24 -2.96
CA PRO A 369 -9.56 -12.78 -3.73
C PRO A 369 -9.11 -13.86 -4.71
N ALA A 370 -10.00 -14.81 -4.99
CA ALA A 370 -9.77 -15.86 -5.98
C ALA A 370 -9.31 -15.27 -7.32
N GLY A 371 -8.19 -15.76 -7.83
CA GLY A 371 -7.51 -15.26 -9.03
C GLY A 371 -6.23 -14.47 -8.76
N SER A 372 -5.98 -14.01 -7.52
CA SER A 372 -4.73 -13.33 -7.15
C SER A 372 -3.53 -14.26 -7.29
N GLY A 373 -3.62 -15.53 -6.90
CA GLY A 373 -2.55 -16.52 -7.13
C GLY A 373 -2.20 -16.74 -8.60
N ALA A 374 -3.15 -16.52 -9.53
CA ALA A 374 -2.83 -16.58 -10.96
C ALA A 374 -2.05 -15.33 -11.44
N ILE A 375 -2.21 -14.19 -10.75
CA ILE A 375 -1.41 -12.99 -11.02
C ILE A 375 0.00 -13.19 -10.47
N GLU A 376 0.14 -13.65 -9.25
CA GLU A 376 1.42 -14.05 -8.66
C GLU A 376 2.18 -15.02 -9.56
N LYS A 377 1.50 -16.11 -9.97
CA LYS A 377 2.10 -17.11 -10.88
C LYS A 377 2.59 -16.48 -12.20
N ALA A 378 1.90 -15.50 -12.74
CA ALA A 378 2.32 -14.83 -13.97
C ALA A 378 3.63 -14.08 -13.79
N PHE A 379 3.86 -13.45 -12.64
CA PHE A 379 5.11 -12.77 -12.31
C PHE A 379 6.23 -13.77 -12.00
N THR A 380 5.96 -14.76 -11.15
CA THR A 380 6.97 -15.79 -10.80
C THR A 380 7.41 -16.59 -12.01
N ASP A 381 6.49 -16.98 -12.92
CA ASP A 381 6.82 -17.63 -14.20
C ASP A 381 7.67 -16.72 -15.11
N TYR A 382 7.39 -15.40 -15.13
CA TYR A 382 8.19 -14.45 -15.90
C TYR A 382 9.64 -14.39 -15.40
N PHE A 383 9.83 -14.21 -14.08
CA PHE A 383 11.17 -14.14 -13.47
C PHE A 383 11.92 -15.48 -13.62
N ALA A 384 11.25 -16.61 -13.36
CA ALA A 384 11.83 -17.93 -13.53
C ALA A 384 12.28 -18.19 -14.98
N GLY A 385 11.46 -17.76 -15.97
CA GLY A 385 11.81 -17.84 -17.40
C GLY A 385 13.03 -17.01 -17.81
N ARG A 386 13.46 -16.08 -16.97
CA ARG A 386 14.67 -15.25 -17.09
C ARG A 386 15.82 -15.73 -16.22
N GLY A 387 15.63 -16.81 -15.44
CA GLY A 387 16.61 -17.29 -14.46
C GLY A 387 16.80 -16.34 -13.28
N LEU A 388 15.79 -15.54 -12.96
CA LEU A 388 15.77 -14.59 -11.86
C LEU A 388 14.97 -15.18 -10.70
N ALA A 389 15.46 -15.02 -9.48
CA ALA A 389 14.76 -15.41 -8.28
C ALA A 389 13.70 -14.36 -7.89
N THR A 390 12.70 -14.80 -7.13
CA THR A 390 11.69 -13.95 -6.48
C THR A 390 11.49 -14.39 -5.04
N ASP A 391 11.15 -13.47 -4.17
CA ASP A 391 10.64 -13.76 -2.82
C ASP A 391 9.16 -13.32 -2.74
N PRO A 392 8.33 -14.01 -1.95
CA PRO A 392 6.96 -13.54 -1.69
C PRO A 392 6.97 -12.28 -0.85
N THR A 393 5.95 -11.44 -1.02
CA THR A 393 5.63 -10.33 -0.10
C THR A 393 4.15 -10.38 0.24
N PRO A 394 3.77 -10.19 1.53
CA PRO A 394 2.39 -10.30 1.93
C PRO A 394 1.53 -9.13 1.47
N PHE A 395 0.24 -9.38 1.29
CA PHE A 395 -0.77 -8.34 1.26
C PHE A 395 -1.02 -7.83 2.68
N ASN A 396 -0.30 -6.78 3.05
CA ASN A 396 -0.36 -6.15 4.37
C ASN A 396 -1.29 -4.93 4.44
N GLY A 397 -1.92 -4.56 3.31
CA GLY A 397 -2.84 -3.42 3.22
C GLY A 397 -2.17 -2.06 3.05
N ARG A 398 -0.88 -2.01 2.73
CA ARG A 398 -0.09 -0.78 2.68
C ARG A 398 0.09 -0.17 1.28
N SER A 399 -0.61 -0.66 0.26
CA SER A 399 -0.60 -0.04 -1.07
C SER A 399 -1.97 -0.11 -1.73
N ASP A 400 -2.13 0.51 -2.86
CA ASP A 400 -3.40 0.77 -3.56
C ASP A 400 -4.17 -0.49 -3.99
N TYR A 401 -3.52 -1.66 -4.02
CA TYR A 401 -4.19 -2.96 -4.20
C TYR A 401 -5.27 -3.20 -3.14
N ASN A 402 -5.14 -2.61 -1.95
CA ASN A 402 -6.00 -2.90 -0.79
C ASN A 402 -7.48 -2.57 -1.07
N ALA A 403 -7.76 -1.44 -1.72
CA ALA A 403 -9.12 -1.06 -2.09
C ALA A 403 -9.77 -2.12 -3.02
N PHE A 404 -8.99 -2.70 -3.92
CA PHE A 404 -9.46 -3.71 -4.86
C PHE A 404 -9.68 -5.07 -4.20
N ILE A 405 -8.75 -5.54 -3.38
CA ILE A 405 -8.88 -6.79 -2.61
C ILE A 405 -10.10 -6.72 -1.71
N THR A 406 -10.27 -5.62 -0.97
CA THR A 406 -11.43 -5.39 -0.10
C THR A 406 -12.76 -5.42 -0.87
N ALA A 407 -12.76 -4.97 -2.12
CA ALA A 407 -13.91 -5.06 -3.02
C ALA A 407 -14.08 -6.44 -3.70
N GLY A 408 -13.25 -7.43 -3.36
CA GLY A 408 -13.27 -8.77 -3.94
C GLY A 408 -12.71 -8.84 -5.37
N ILE A 409 -11.91 -7.86 -5.79
CA ILE A 409 -11.25 -7.82 -7.09
C ILE A 409 -9.86 -8.43 -6.95
N PRO A 410 -9.49 -9.46 -7.74
CA PRO A 410 -8.14 -10.02 -7.68
C PRO A 410 -7.08 -8.97 -7.93
N ALA A 411 -6.06 -8.95 -7.10
CA ALA A 411 -4.94 -8.05 -7.26
C ALA A 411 -3.59 -8.79 -7.11
N GLY A 412 -2.54 -8.15 -7.57
CA GLY A 412 -1.16 -8.62 -7.46
C GLY A 412 -0.22 -7.60 -8.08
N GLY A 413 1.06 -7.88 -8.02
CA GLY A 413 2.07 -6.96 -8.53
C GLY A 413 3.46 -7.35 -8.10
N VAL A 414 4.38 -6.41 -8.20
CA VAL A 414 5.78 -6.56 -7.80
C VAL A 414 6.22 -5.33 -7.00
N PHE A 415 7.20 -5.56 -6.14
CA PHE A 415 7.71 -4.60 -5.17
C PHE A 415 9.22 -4.82 -4.97
N THR A 416 9.99 -3.81 -4.58
CA THR A 416 11.44 -3.96 -4.36
C THR A 416 11.88 -3.79 -2.90
N GLY A 417 10.93 -3.55 -2.01
CA GLY A 417 11.15 -3.40 -0.58
C GLY A 417 11.29 -1.93 -0.15
N ALA A 418 10.79 -1.61 1.03
CA ALA A 418 10.84 -0.30 1.66
C ALA A 418 11.81 -0.31 2.86
N GLU A 419 11.32 0.01 4.07
CA GLU A 419 12.10 0.05 5.33
C GLU A 419 12.53 -1.33 5.86
N GLY A 420 11.95 -2.40 5.34
CA GLY A 420 12.29 -3.77 5.76
C GLY A 420 13.78 -4.08 5.58
N ILE A 421 14.32 -4.90 6.48
CA ILE A 421 15.76 -5.17 6.56
C ILE A 421 16.11 -6.41 5.71
N LYS A 422 17.03 -6.21 4.77
CA LYS A 422 17.52 -7.27 3.90
C LYS A 422 18.25 -8.37 4.68
N THR A 423 17.84 -9.62 4.48
CA THR A 423 18.46 -10.77 5.14
C THR A 423 19.80 -11.17 4.46
N PRO A 424 20.68 -11.91 5.17
CA PRO A 424 21.88 -12.47 4.55
C PRO A 424 21.58 -13.42 3.37
N ALA A 425 20.48 -14.17 3.43
CA ALA A 425 20.05 -15.07 2.35
C ALA A 425 19.65 -14.27 1.10
N GLN A 426 18.89 -13.19 1.27
CA GLN A 426 18.51 -12.29 0.18
C GLN A 426 19.73 -11.58 -0.42
N ALA A 427 20.68 -11.14 0.41
CA ALA A 427 21.91 -10.51 -0.09
C ALA A 427 22.75 -11.50 -0.94
N ALA A 428 22.76 -12.79 -0.61
CA ALA A 428 23.44 -13.81 -1.39
C ALA A 428 22.77 -14.03 -2.78
N VAL A 429 21.44 -13.86 -2.88
CA VAL A 429 20.67 -14.06 -4.13
C VAL A 429 20.65 -12.79 -4.99
N TYR A 430 20.30 -11.66 -4.40
CA TYR A 430 20.04 -10.40 -5.15
C TYR A 430 21.23 -9.43 -5.12
N GLY A 431 22.27 -9.73 -4.33
CA GLY A 431 23.34 -8.77 -4.01
C GLY A 431 22.89 -7.71 -3.00
N GLY A 432 23.63 -6.63 -2.90
CA GLY A 432 23.39 -5.57 -1.92
C GLY A 432 23.93 -5.90 -0.54
N THR A 433 23.38 -5.27 0.51
CA THR A 433 23.91 -5.33 1.88
C THR A 433 22.89 -5.91 2.85
N ALA A 434 23.23 -7.02 3.50
CA ALA A 434 22.43 -7.59 4.58
C ALA A 434 22.45 -6.68 5.81
N GLY A 435 21.35 -6.65 6.56
CA GLY A 435 21.23 -5.82 7.78
C GLY A 435 20.95 -4.34 7.49
N VAL A 436 20.71 -3.98 6.24
CA VAL A 436 20.34 -2.63 5.79
C VAL A 436 18.95 -2.69 5.17
N ALA A 437 18.17 -1.63 5.31
CA ALA A 437 16.85 -1.51 4.69
C ALA A 437 16.92 -1.74 3.17
N TYR A 438 15.83 -2.21 2.57
CA TYR A 438 15.75 -2.32 1.11
C TYR A 438 15.84 -0.92 0.48
N ASP A 439 15.18 0.07 1.06
CA ASP A 439 15.34 1.47 0.73
C ASP A 439 15.60 2.32 2.00
N PRO A 440 16.86 2.66 2.28
CA PRO A 440 17.18 3.53 3.43
C PRO A 440 16.67 4.96 3.31
N CYS A 441 16.20 5.34 2.12
CA CYS A 441 15.62 6.66 1.84
C CYS A 441 14.09 6.64 1.75
N TYR A 442 13.45 5.52 2.10
CA TYR A 442 12.00 5.43 2.15
C TYR A 442 11.41 6.54 3.02
N HIS A 443 10.42 7.28 2.51
CA HIS A 443 9.78 8.43 3.16
C HIS A 443 10.76 9.54 3.62
N ALA A 444 11.86 9.73 2.90
CA ALA A 444 12.89 10.68 3.30
C ALA A 444 13.32 11.61 2.15
N ALA A 445 13.94 12.75 2.52
CA ALA A 445 14.44 13.74 1.56
C ALA A 445 15.48 13.18 0.58
N CYS A 446 16.10 12.04 0.87
CA CYS A 446 17.07 11.38 0.00
C CYS A 446 16.44 10.43 -1.02
N ASP A 447 15.12 10.19 -1.03
CA ASP A 447 14.45 9.44 -2.11
C ASP A 447 14.40 10.25 -3.41
N ARG A 448 15.57 10.35 -4.03
CA ARG A 448 15.83 11.19 -5.21
C ARG A 448 16.19 10.35 -6.43
N TYR A 449 16.41 11.04 -7.56
CA TYR A 449 16.70 10.43 -8.86
C TYR A 449 17.90 9.45 -8.86
N ASP A 450 18.84 9.62 -7.98
CA ASP A 450 20.01 8.75 -7.80
C ASP A 450 19.84 7.67 -6.72
N ASN A 451 18.73 7.70 -5.93
CA ASN A 451 18.37 6.67 -4.95
C ASN A 451 17.69 5.46 -5.63
N VAL A 452 18.28 4.86 -6.64
CA VAL A 452 17.68 3.73 -7.34
C VAL A 452 18.73 2.70 -7.77
N ASN A 453 18.33 1.42 -7.77
CA ASN A 453 19.10 0.33 -8.35
C ASN A 453 18.70 0.10 -9.79
N LEU A 454 19.51 0.57 -10.75
CA LEU A 454 19.16 0.50 -12.17
C LEU A 454 19.00 -0.94 -12.70
N LYS A 455 19.72 -1.93 -12.14
CA LYS A 455 19.60 -3.34 -12.55
C LYS A 455 18.27 -3.92 -12.06
N GLY A 456 17.93 -3.74 -10.79
CA GLY A 456 16.66 -4.19 -10.24
C GLY A 456 15.49 -3.51 -10.93
N PHE A 457 15.60 -2.20 -11.15
CA PHE A 457 14.56 -1.42 -11.81
C PHE A 457 14.29 -1.91 -13.26
N ASP A 458 15.34 -2.18 -14.05
CA ASP A 458 15.18 -2.71 -15.43
C ASP A 458 14.46 -4.07 -15.42
N GLN A 459 14.78 -4.95 -14.46
CA GLN A 459 14.10 -6.23 -14.27
C GLN A 459 12.61 -6.04 -13.93
N MET A 460 12.29 -5.10 -13.03
CA MET A 460 10.92 -4.81 -12.65
C MET A 460 10.13 -4.16 -13.79
N ILE A 461 10.70 -3.22 -14.53
CA ILE A 461 10.09 -2.60 -15.72
C ILE A 461 9.70 -3.69 -16.73
N ASP A 462 10.62 -4.60 -17.02
CA ASP A 462 10.39 -5.68 -17.97
C ASP A 462 9.27 -6.63 -17.48
N ALA A 463 9.26 -7.00 -16.20
CA ALA A 463 8.26 -7.88 -15.60
C ALA A 463 6.86 -7.23 -15.63
N THR A 464 6.76 -5.97 -15.19
CA THR A 464 5.50 -5.22 -15.18
C THR A 464 4.91 -5.08 -16.58
N ALA A 465 5.74 -4.76 -17.56
CA ALA A 465 5.31 -4.61 -18.95
C ALA A 465 4.90 -5.97 -19.58
N ALA A 466 5.64 -7.05 -19.27
CA ALA A 466 5.33 -8.37 -19.80
C ALA A 466 4.02 -8.93 -19.26
N VAL A 467 3.81 -8.85 -17.95
CA VAL A 467 2.59 -9.36 -17.29
C VAL A 467 1.38 -8.48 -17.63
N THR A 468 1.56 -7.16 -17.73
CA THR A 468 0.50 -6.27 -18.25
C THR A 468 0.10 -6.66 -19.67
N GLN A 469 1.06 -6.96 -20.58
CA GLN A 469 0.74 -7.46 -21.92
C GLN A 469 0.01 -8.80 -21.89
N LEU A 470 0.39 -9.73 -21.01
CA LEU A 470 -0.26 -11.02 -20.85
C LEU A 470 -1.75 -10.83 -20.54
N PHE A 471 -2.07 -10.04 -19.53
CA PHE A 471 -3.46 -9.81 -19.11
C PHE A 471 -4.22 -8.87 -20.05
N ALA A 472 -3.55 -7.96 -20.73
CA ALA A 472 -4.16 -7.21 -21.84
C ALA A 472 -4.61 -8.14 -22.98
N HIS A 473 -4.00 -9.31 -23.13
CA HIS A 473 -4.38 -10.33 -24.11
C HIS A 473 -5.45 -11.28 -23.57
N SER A 474 -5.27 -11.84 -22.36
CA SER A 474 -6.20 -12.81 -21.76
C SER A 474 -6.15 -12.77 -20.23
N THR A 475 -7.31 -12.77 -19.60
CA THR A 475 -7.49 -12.89 -18.15
C THR A 475 -8.08 -14.25 -17.75
N LEU A 476 -8.05 -15.24 -18.66
CA LEU A 476 -8.71 -16.54 -18.48
C LEU A 476 -8.23 -17.26 -17.20
N THR A 477 -6.97 -17.13 -16.84
CA THR A 477 -6.39 -17.74 -15.64
C THR A 477 -6.85 -17.08 -14.35
N VAL A 478 -7.30 -15.82 -14.40
CA VAL A 478 -7.73 -15.04 -13.23
C VAL A 478 -9.21 -15.20 -12.95
N ASN A 479 -10.06 -15.04 -13.97
CA ASN A 479 -11.53 -15.01 -13.81
C ASN A 479 -12.27 -16.18 -14.47
N GLY A 480 -11.55 -17.21 -14.90
CA GLY A 480 -12.09 -18.48 -15.42
C GLY A 480 -12.78 -18.39 -16.79
N ASN A 481 -13.22 -17.23 -17.18
CA ASN A 481 -13.80 -16.96 -18.50
C ASN A 481 -13.79 -15.45 -18.76
N GLU A 482 -13.29 -15.03 -19.91
CA GLU A 482 -13.30 -13.62 -20.32
C GLU A 482 -14.71 -12.99 -20.39
N LEU A 483 -15.77 -13.79 -20.29
CA LEU A 483 -17.19 -13.40 -20.34
C LEU A 483 -17.95 -13.75 -19.04
N ALA A 484 -17.31 -14.40 -18.06
CA ALA A 484 -17.98 -14.77 -16.82
C ALA A 484 -18.31 -13.50 -16.01
N ARG A 485 -19.60 -13.30 -15.74
CA ARG A 485 -20.05 -12.38 -14.69
C ARG A 485 -19.62 -12.99 -13.37
N ARG A 486 -18.90 -12.26 -12.52
CA ARG A 486 -18.66 -12.66 -11.15
C ARG A 486 -19.99 -12.89 -10.44
N ALA A 487 -20.10 -13.97 -9.69
CA ALA A 487 -21.12 -14.04 -8.64
C ALA A 487 -20.91 -12.82 -7.72
N PRO A 488 -22.01 -12.18 -7.25
CA PRO A 488 -21.87 -11.05 -6.34
C PRO A 488 -20.95 -11.47 -5.19
N ALA A 489 -19.89 -10.71 -4.98
CA ALA A 489 -19.01 -10.93 -3.86
C ALA A 489 -19.87 -10.95 -2.59
N GLN A 490 -19.82 -12.04 -1.82
CA GLN A 490 -20.28 -11.96 -0.45
C GLN A 490 -19.46 -10.85 0.17
N ALA A 491 -20.15 -9.81 0.65
CA ALA A 491 -19.51 -8.71 1.32
C ALA A 491 -18.65 -9.32 2.44
N ALA A 492 -17.35 -9.36 2.23
CA ALA A 492 -16.42 -9.71 3.28
C ALA A 492 -16.75 -8.76 4.43
N LYS A 493 -17.05 -9.31 5.60
CA LYS A 493 -17.19 -8.51 6.81
C LYS A 493 -15.93 -7.67 6.86
N ARG A 494 -16.09 -6.37 6.89
CA ARG A 494 -15.04 -5.37 6.98
C ARG A 494 -14.30 -5.65 8.30
N THR A 495 -13.35 -6.56 8.27
CA THR A 495 -12.25 -6.57 9.21
C THR A 495 -11.31 -5.51 8.69
N VAL A 496 -11.51 -4.29 9.19
CA VAL A 496 -10.49 -3.26 9.06
C VAL A 496 -9.28 -3.86 9.77
N PRO A 497 -8.10 -3.95 9.13
CA PRO A 497 -6.91 -4.47 9.80
C PRO A 497 -6.71 -3.69 11.10
N ASP A 498 -6.47 -4.40 12.20
CA ASP A 498 -6.12 -3.83 13.50
C ASP A 498 -4.75 -3.16 13.41
N GLU A 499 -4.60 -2.03 12.84
CA GLU A 499 -3.39 -1.29 12.51
C GLU A 499 -3.09 -1.35 11.00
N ILE A 500 -3.46 -0.30 10.31
CA ILE A 500 -2.68 0.13 9.14
C ILE A 500 -1.26 0.32 9.67
N GLY A 501 -0.36 -0.52 9.19
CA GLY A 501 1.02 -0.57 9.65
C GLY A 501 1.59 0.83 9.68
N THR A 502 2.33 1.12 10.72
CA THR A 502 2.97 2.38 11.00
C THR A 502 3.40 3.09 9.72
N TYR A 503 2.61 4.08 9.27
CA TYR A 503 3.18 5.15 8.47
C TYR A 503 4.15 5.86 9.40
N ALA A 504 5.40 5.45 9.33
CA ALA A 504 6.46 6.14 10.04
C ALA A 504 6.67 7.46 9.30
N THR A 505 5.96 8.50 9.74
CA THR A 505 6.42 9.86 9.47
C THR A 505 7.70 10.06 10.25
N ARG A 506 8.81 10.10 9.58
CA ARG A 506 9.99 10.83 10.05
C ARG A 506 9.94 12.25 9.54
#